data_c9deddf886f43e26231413ed471c76e6
#
_entry.id   c9deddf886f43e26231413ed471c76e6
#
_cell.length_a   1.000
_cell.length_b   1.000
_cell.length_c   1.000
_cell.angle_alpha   90.00
_cell.angle_beta   90.00
_cell.angle_gamma   90.00
#
_symmetry.space_group_name_H-M   'P 1'
#
loop_
_entity.id
_entity.type
_entity.pdbx_description
1 polymer ?
#
loop_
_entity_poly.entity_id
_entity_poly.type
_entity_poly.pdbx_seq_one_letter_code
_entity_poly.pdbx_strand_id
1 'polypeptide(L)'
;MVRWLPIAMAVLVAASTTQAQEIQTPTPSPFEENASSPDELPELPPENSGPSWRLWAGVEALGWAISGQSLPPLVTGSPTGTPREQAGILGAPGTQILYGDQTVNGNLQPGIRTYAGLFLGENKKAAVEGSFFTLYGTGASWLSPEGPIVARPFTDAANGQPNSALVNLPGVVSGLVGIDTGQCFYGLDVNLRRNLRTAANGRFDLVAGYRNMGLTEGLGIYEYLDMPVTGSGTKSYLVSDNFWSKNIYNGGQIGLAGSWWLGRWAFDARALLGLGGTSTTVCINGSTTAYLPTGDTTYGNGLLARQQNIGEYTVQRLSFVPEVALRLSYQLTPHMAINAGYTFLYWTGVARPANQIDSQLNLHPSLGANPQSAIHPTLSTINASDIWIQGVSTGLEFRF
;
A
#
# COMPACT_ATOMS: atom_id res chain seq x y z
N MET A 1 3.69 8.05 -22.15
CA MET A 1 2.74 6.92 -22.36
C MET A 1 3.46 5.63 -22.06
N VAL A 2 3.30 5.11 -20.86
CA VAL A 2 3.79 3.76 -20.51
C VAL A 2 2.54 2.95 -20.21
N ARG A 3 2.20 2.04 -21.12
CA ARG A 3 1.09 1.10 -20.99
C ARG A 3 1.51 -0.01 -20.03
N TRP A 4 0.83 -0.13 -18.91
CA TRP A 4 0.88 -1.30 -18.05
C TRP A 4 -0.11 -2.33 -18.57
N LEU A 5 0.38 -3.47 -19.04
CA LEU A 5 -0.44 -4.66 -19.31
C LEU A 5 -0.72 -5.39 -17.99
N PRO A 6 -1.97 -5.74 -17.68
CA PRO A 6 -2.25 -6.65 -16.59
C PRO A 6 -2.00 -8.09 -17.03
N ILE A 7 -1.06 -8.78 -16.38
CA ILE A 7 -0.92 -10.23 -16.48
C ILE A 7 -1.96 -10.84 -15.53
N ALA A 8 -3.07 -11.26 -16.09
CA ALA A 8 -4.07 -12.06 -15.39
C ALA A 8 -3.60 -13.52 -15.35
N MET A 9 -3.22 -14.01 -14.17
CA MET A 9 -2.94 -15.43 -13.93
C MET A 9 -4.23 -16.08 -13.44
N ALA A 10 -4.91 -16.80 -14.34
CA ALA A 10 -6.08 -17.59 -14.04
C ALA A 10 -5.68 -18.83 -13.25
N VAL A 11 -6.15 -18.96 -12.01
CA VAL A 11 -6.10 -20.22 -11.26
C VAL A 11 -7.34 -21.03 -11.63
N LEU A 12 -7.13 -22.10 -12.40
CA LEU A 12 -8.16 -23.09 -12.73
C LEU A 12 -8.39 -23.99 -11.52
N VAL A 13 -9.54 -23.86 -10.86
CA VAL A 13 -10.03 -24.85 -9.90
C VAL A 13 -10.85 -25.88 -10.69
N ALA A 14 -10.27 -27.05 -10.93
CA ALA A 14 -11.01 -28.18 -11.49
C ALA A 14 -11.80 -28.87 -10.37
N ALA A 15 -13.12 -28.72 -10.37
CA ALA A 15 -14.01 -29.51 -9.56
C ALA A 15 -14.29 -30.85 -10.31
N SER A 16 -13.73 -31.94 -9.82
CA SER A 16 -14.08 -33.29 -10.28
C SER A 16 -15.32 -33.78 -9.54
N THR A 17 -16.41 -33.91 -10.26
CA THR A 17 -17.62 -34.64 -9.81
C THR A 17 -17.36 -36.14 -9.86
N THR A 18 -17.29 -36.77 -8.71
CA THR A 18 -17.22 -38.23 -8.61
C THR A 18 -18.65 -38.78 -8.57
N GLN A 19 -19.04 -39.56 -9.60
CA GLN A 19 -20.25 -40.36 -9.58
C GLN A 19 -20.10 -41.54 -8.60
N ALA A 20 -21.07 -41.70 -7.73
CA ALA A 20 -21.18 -42.86 -6.87
C ALA A 20 -21.53 -44.10 -7.71
N GLN A 21 -20.66 -45.09 -7.68
CA GLN A 21 -20.90 -46.40 -8.24
C GLN A 21 -21.27 -47.34 -7.08
N GLU A 22 -22.43 -47.98 -7.18
CA GLU A 22 -23.03 -48.93 -6.27
C GLU A 22 -22.15 -50.21 -6.21
N ILE A 23 -21.60 -50.51 -5.03
CA ILE A 23 -20.78 -51.72 -4.84
C ILE A 23 -21.66 -52.83 -4.29
N GLN A 24 -21.80 -53.90 -5.09
CA GLN A 24 -22.37 -55.16 -4.67
C GLN A 24 -21.43 -55.85 -3.67
N THR A 25 -22.00 -56.31 -2.56
CA THR A 25 -21.34 -57.08 -1.51
C THR A 25 -21.02 -58.50 -2.00
N PRO A 26 -19.79 -59.01 -1.93
CA PRO A 26 -19.49 -60.44 -2.06
C PRO A 26 -19.57 -61.12 -0.70
N THR A 27 -20.12 -62.32 -0.74
CA THR A 27 -20.26 -63.30 0.33
C THR A 27 -18.92 -63.75 0.93
N PRO A 28 -18.82 -63.98 2.25
CA PRO A 28 -17.57 -64.40 2.88
C PRO A 28 -17.19 -65.84 2.62
N SER A 29 -15.93 -66.04 2.22
CA SER A 29 -15.27 -67.36 2.22
C SER A 29 -14.40 -67.47 3.48
N PRO A 30 -14.32 -68.67 4.11
CA PRO A 30 -13.62 -68.84 5.37
C PRO A 30 -12.16 -69.21 5.16
N PHE A 31 -11.34 -68.79 6.18
CA PHE A 31 -9.95 -69.15 6.51
C PHE A 31 -8.81 -68.45 5.77
N GLU A 32 -8.16 -67.53 6.50
CA GLU A 32 -6.88 -67.83 7.17
C GLU A 32 -6.54 -66.72 8.14
N GLU A 33 -6.41 -67.11 9.39
CA GLU A 33 -5.92 -66.32 10.49
C GLU A 33 -4.40 -66.15 10.35
N ASN A 34 -3.97 -65.07 9.72
CA ASN A 34 -2.62 -64.55 9.88
C ASN A 34 -2.75 -63.19 10.56
N ALA A 35 -2.55 -63.22 11.87
CA ALA A 35 -2.40 -62.02 12.68
C ALA A 35 -1.16 -61.27 12.22
N SER A 36 -1.33 -60.38 11.23
CA SER A 36 -0.43 -59.24 11.03
C SER A 36 -0.85 -58.16 12.04
N SER A 37 0.08 -57.75 12.85
CA SER A 37 0.01 -56.69 13.86
C SER A 37 -0.80 -55.52 13.37
N PRO A 38 -1.57 -54.82 14.26
CA PRO A 38 -2.30 -53.63 13.90
C PRO A 38 -1.31 -52.60 13.37
N ASP A 39 -1.70 -51.96 12.28
CA ASP A 39 -1.02 -50.83 11.60
C ASP A 39 -0.14 -50.06 12.57
N GLU A 40 1.17 -50.22 12.45
CA GLU A 40 2.13 -49.28 12.98
C GLU A 40 1.86 -47.96 12.27
N LEU A 41 1.04 -47.12 12.92
CA LEU A 41 1.03 -45.69 12.61
C LEU A 41 2.50 -45.25 12.55
N PRO A 42 2.93 -44.54 11.50
CA PRO A 42 4.30 -44.10 11.39
C PRO A 42 4.69 -43.39 12.71
N GLU A 43 5.70 -43.96 13.40
CA GLU A 43 6.20 -43.46 14.67
C GLU A 43 6.38 -41.96 14.56
N LEU A 44 5.66 -41.22 15.41
CA LEU A 44 5.92 -39.79 15.59
C LEU A 44 7.39 -39.66 15.99
N PRO A 45 8.14 -38.74 15.38
CA PRO A 45 9.55 -38.57 15.72
C PRO A 45 9.70 -38.35 17.23
N PRO A 46 10.73 -38.91 17.85
CA PRO A 46 10.92 -38.94 19.31
C PRO A 46 10.79 -37.52 19.91
N GLU A 47 10.04 -37.40 20.99
CA GLU A 47 9.63 -36.17 21.69
C GLU A 47 10.72 -35.15 22.03
N ASN A 48 12.00 -35.47 21.79
CA ASN A 48 13.15 -34.66 22.21
C ASN A 48 14.07 -34.16 21.08
N SER A 49 13.72 -34.35 19.81
CA SER A 49 14.54 -33.83 18.70
C SER A 49 13.88 -32.62 18.07
N GLY A 50 14.59 -31.51 17.99
CA GLY A 50 14.23 -30.37 17.18
C GLY A 50 13.95 -30.78 15.72
N PRO A 51 13.55 -29.87 14.83
CA PRO A 51 13.12 -30.21 13.48
C PRO A 51 14.08 -31.17 12.78
N SER A 52 13.57 -32.25 12.19
CA SER A 52 14.38 -33.23 11.45
C SER A 52 15.00 -32.63 10.18
N TRP A 53 14.35 -31.63 9.59
CA TRP A 53 14.76 -30.93 8.38
C TRP A 53 15.81 -29.85 8.64
N ARG A 54 16.60 -29.49 7.60
CA ARG A 54 17.60 -28.43 7.65
C ARG A 54 17.23 -27.21 6.82
N LEU A 55 16.59 -27.43 5.67
CA LEU A 55 16.17 -26.40 4.74
C LEU A 55 14.65 -26.28 4.77
N TRP A 56 14.15 -25.05 4.75
CA TRP A 56 12.75 -24.77 4.52
C TRP A 56 12.60 -23.64 3.53
N ALA A 57 11.54 -23.68 2.75
CA ALA A 57 11.16 -22.61 1.85
C ALA A 57 9.63 -22.58 1.71
N GLY A 58 9.07 -21.42 1.48
CA GLY A 58 7.63 -21.29 1.36
C GLY A 58 7.20 -20.11 0.52
N VAL A 59 5.93 -20.18 0.13
CA VAL A 59 5.23 -19.10 -0.58
C VAL A 59 3.89 -18.86 0.10
N GLU A 60 3.53 -17.60 0.26
CA GLU A 60 2.29 -17.17 0.88
C GLU A 60 1.57 -16.14 0.01
N ALA A 61 0.27 -16.30 -0.12
CA ALA A 61 -0.61 -15.24 -0.58
C ALA A 61 -0.89 -14.29 0.60
N LEU A 62 -0.84 -12.99 0.33
CA LEU A 62 -1.05 -11.94 1.32
C LEU A 62 -2.36 -11.23 1.05
N GLY A 63 -3.08 -10.89 2.12
CA GLY A 63 -4.15 -9.92 2.14
C GLY A 63 -3.80 -8.88 3.20
N TRP A 64 -3.09 -7.81 2.82
CA TRP A 64 -2.61 -6.79 3.76
C TRP A 64 -3.22 -5.43 3.46
N ALA A 65 -3.41 -4.64 4.49
CA ALA A 65 -3.82 -3.24 4.41
C ALA A 65 -2.70 -2.35 4.95
N ILE A 66 -2.49 -1.22 4.28
CA ILE A 66 -1.63 -0.13 4.74
C ILE A 66 -2.56 0.96 5.28
N SER A 67 -2.19 1.65 6.36
CA SER A 67 -2.96 2.80 6.84
C SER A 67 -3.21 3.78 5.68
N GLY A 68 -4.46 4.15 5.47
CA GLY A 68 -4.82 5.07 4.40
C GLY A 68 -4.22 6.46 4.62
N GLN A 69 -4.17 7.26 3.56
CA GLN A 69 -3.79 8.67 3.63
C GLN A 69 -5.01 9.57 3.64
N SER A 70 -5.03 10.56 4.52
CA SER A 70 -6.09 11.56 4.58
C SER A 70 -5.87 12.62 3.51
N LEU A 71 -6.83 12.78 2.61
CA LEU A 71 -6.82 13.82 1.60
C LEU A 71 -7.49 15.09 2.15
N PRO A 72 -6.95 16.29 1.86
CA PRO A 72 -7.72 17.52 2.05
C PRO A 72 -8.91 17.56 1.07
N PRO A 73 -9.88 18.45 1.24
CA PRO A 73 -10.90 18.71 0.23
C PRO A 73 -10.24 19.07 -1.11
N LEU A 74 -10.47 18.29 -2.16
CA LEU A 74 -9.85 18.48 -3.48
C LEU A 74 -10.84 18.97 -4.53
N VAL A 75 -12.10 18.54 -4.43
CA VAL A 75 -13.18 18.92 -5.34
C VAL A 75 -14.45 19.20 -4.56
N THR A 76 -15.09 20.32 -4.87
CA THR A 76 -16.37 20.74 -4.32
C THR A 76 -17.42 20.89 -5.41
N GLY A 77 -18.67 20.78 -5.03
CA GLY A 77 -19.82 21.05 -5.90
C GLY A 77 -20.81 21.99 -5.23
N SER A 78 -21.51 22.78 -6.03
CA SER A 78 -22.59 23.64 -5.59
C SER A 78 -23.85 23.41 -6.41
N PRO A 79 -25.05 23.70 -5.87
CA PRO A 79 -26.30 23.60 -6.64
C PRO A 79 -26.28 24.50 -7.87
N THR A 80 -26.99 24.09 -8.94
CA THR A 80 -27.18 24.90 -10.12
C THR A 80 -27.88 26.24 -9.75
N GLY A 81 -27.35 27.34 -10.26
CA GLY A 81 -27.86 28.69 -9.94
C GLY A 81 -27.13 29.34 -8.74
N THR A 82 -26.19 28.69 -8.11
CA THR A 82 -25.32 29.34 -7.11
C THR A 82 -24.55 30.50 -7.77
N PRO A 83 -24.55 31.68 -7.17
CA PRO A 83 -23.77 32.82 -7.70
C PRO A 83 -22.28 32.47 -7.81
N ARG A 84 -21.63 33.03 -8.85
CA ARG A 84 -20.21 32.74 -9.14
C ARG A 84 -19.29 32.99 -7.93
N GLU A 85 -19.59 34.01 -7.15
CA GLU A 85 -18.82 34.44 -5.98
C GLU A 85 -18.93 33.48 -4.78
N GLN A 86 -19.87 32.52 -4.84
CA GLN A 86 -20.11 31.50 -3.81
C GLN A 86 -19.90 30.09 -4.33
N ALA A 87 -19.74 29.95 -5.64
CA ALA A 87 -19.71 28.64 -6.31
C ALA A 87 -18.45 27.84 -5.90
N GLY A 88 -18.65 26.69 -5.30
CA GLY A 88 -17.58 25.76 -4.88
C GLY A 88 -16.77 26.19 -3.68
N ILE A 89 -17.08 27.34 -3.06
CA ILE A 89 -16.35 27.82 -1.88
C ILE A 89 -16.73 26.98 -0.65
N LEU A 90 -15.73 26.43 0.06
CA LEU A 90 -15.95 25.69 1.31
C LEU A 90 -16.65 26.57 2.36
N GLY A 91 -17.73 26.04 2.94
CA GLY A 91 -18.55 26.76 3.92
C GLY A 91 -19.62 27.66 3.32
N ALA A 92 -19.67 27.88 2.00
CA ALA A 92 -20.76 28.59 1.34
C ALA A 92 -22.05 27.73 1.32
N PRO A 93 -23.24 28.35 1.39
CA PRO A 93 -24.52 27.64 1.40
C PRO A 93 -24.67 26.67 0.22
N GLY A 94 -25.00 25.41 0.51
CA GLY A 94 -25.21 24.36 -0.50
C GLY A 94 -23.94 23.77 -1.10
N THR A 95 -22.76 24.28 -0.78
CA THR A 95 -21.49 23.68 -1.23
C THR A 95 -21.22 22.37 -0.48
N GLN A 96 -20.88 21.32 -1.24
CA GLN A 96 -20.55 19.99 -0.74
C GLN A 96 -19.18 19.56 -1.25
N ILE A 97 -18.45 18.76 -0.46
CA ILE A 97 -17.21 18.13 -0.91
C ILE A 97 -17.60 16.92 -1.77
N LEU A 98 -17.17 16.93 -3.03
CA LEU A 98 -17.39 15.82 -3.98
C LEU A 98 -16.26 14.79 -3.88
N TYR A 99 -15.03 15.25 -3.64
CA TYR A 99 -13.88 14.38 -3.41
C TYR A 99 -12.86 15.04 -2.49
N GLY A 100 -12.21 14.24 -1.63
CA GLY A 100 -11.34 14.69 -0.57
C GLY A 100 -12.06 14.69 0.78
N ASP A 101 -11.40 15.20 1.83
CA ASP A 101 -11.85 15.11 3.23
C ASP A 101 -12.15 13.64 3.63
N GLN A 102 -11.39 12.74 3.09
CA GLN A 102 -11.54 11.30 3.29
C GLN A 102 -10.20 10.59 3.28
N THR A 103 -10.20 9.37 3.83
CA THR A 103 -9.03 8.49 3.80
C THR A 103 -9.07 7.59 2.57
N VAL A 104 -7.98 7.57 1.78
CA VAL A 104 -7.85 6.73 0.59
C VAL A 104 -6.70 5.73 0.75
N ASN A 105 -6.67 4.70 -0.11
CA ASN A 105 -5.63 3.67 -0.19
C ASN A 105 -5.45 2.84 1.10
N GLY A 106 -6.48 2.79 1.98
CA GLY A 106 -6.47 1.96 3.20
C GLY A 106 -7.07 0.56 3.03
N ASN A 107 -7.46 0.18 1.83
CA ASN A 107 -8.13 -1.09 1.54
C ASN A 107 -7.16 -2.28 1.59
N LEU A 108 -7.74 -3.48 1.75
CA LEU A 108 -7.02 -4.73 1.66
C LEU A 108 -6.40 -4.90 0.26
N GLN A 109 -5.11 -5.19 0.21
CA GLN A 109 -4.34 -5.37 -1.01
C GLN A 109 -3.83 -6.81 -1.09
N PRO A 110 -3.98 -7.47 -2.23
CA PRO A 110 -3.37 -8.77 -2.46
C PRO A 110 -1.87 -8.62 -2.64
N GLY A 111 -1.14 -9.65 -2.27
CA GLY A 111 0.31 -9.71 -2.43
C GLY A 111 0.83 -11.13 -2.37
N ILE A 112 2.13 -11.23 -2.44
CA ILE A 112 2.86 -12.50 -2.33
C ILE A 112 4.07 -12.31 -1.41
N ARG A 113 4.36 -13.34 -0.61
CA ARG A 113 5.60 -13.46 0.16
C ARG A 113 6.28 -14.78 -0.17
N THR A 114 7.57 -14.75 -0.38
CA THR A 114 8.44 -15.92 -0.46
C THR A 114 9.45 -15.85 0.67
N TYR A 115 9.79 -16.98 1.22
CA TYR A 115 10.79 -17.07 2.27
C TYR A 115 11.55 -18.40 2.18
N ALA A 116 12.77 -18.39 2.68
CA ALA A 116 13.60 -19.57 2.82
C ALA A 116 14.51 -19.44 4.02
N GLY A 117 14.97 -20.59 4.55
CA GLY A 117 15.94 -20.60 5.63
C GLY A 117 16.68 -21.93 5.71
N LEU A 118 17.85 -21.87 6.32
CA LEU A 118 18.76 -23.00 6.48
C LEU A 118 19.30 -23.05 7.91
N PHE A 119 19.16 -24.19 8.58
CA PHE A 119 19.84 -24.44 9.85
C PHE A 119 21.33 -24.73 9.63
N LEU A 120 22.16 -24.06 10.42
CA LEU A 120 23.61 -24.20 10.39
C LEU A 120 24.08 -25.21 11.44
N GLY A 121 25.05 -26.07 11.04
CA GLY A 121 25.61 -27.10 11.89
C GLY A 121 24.65 -28.24 12.22
N GLU A 122 25.19 -29.31 12.81
CA GLU A 122 24.40 -30.51 13.11
C GLU A 122 23.41 -30.32 14.26
N ASN A 123 23.79 -29.53 15.24
CA ASN A 123 22.96 -29.22 16.42
C ASN A 123 21.87 -28.18 16.17
N LYS A 124 21.77 -27.63 14.95
CA LYS A 124 20.73 -26.65 14.50
C LYS A 124 20.50 -25.47 15.45
N LYS A 125 21.58 -25.06 16.19
CA LYS A 125 21.51 -23.94 17.12
C LYS A 125 21.52 -22.57 16.44
N ALA A 126 21.85 -22.50 15.15
CA ALA A 126 21.84 -21.30 14.35
C ALA A 126 21.12 -21.55 13.04
N ALA A 127 20.56 -20.51 12.46
CA ALA A 127 19.96 -20.54 11.13
C ALA A 127 20.16 -19.19 10.42
N VAL A 128 20.17 -19.25 9.09
CA VAL A 128 20.01 -18.08 8.22
C VAL A 128 18.64 -18.17 7.59
N GLU A 129 17.90 -17.09 7.57
CA GLU A 129 16.61 -17.00 6.89
C GLU A 129 16.50 -15.69 6.12
N GLY A 130 15.74 -15.70 5.04
CA GLY A 130 15.39 -14.51 4.27
C GLY A 130 13.96 -14.55 3.81
N SER A 131 13.37 -13.38 3.65
CA SER A 131 12.05 -13.24 3.06
C SER A 131 11.99 -12.05 2.12
N PHE A 132 11.12 -12.16 1.13
CA PHE A 132 10.73 -11.09 0.24
C PHE A 132 9.23 -11.07 0.10
N PHE A 133 8.62 -9.89 0.20
CA PHE A 133 7.21 -9.72 -0.08
C PHE A 133 6.96 -8.50 -0.96
N THR A 134 5.86 -8.53 -1.70
CA THR A 134 5.33 -7.38 -2.41
C THR A 134 3.81 -7.39 -2.39
N LEU A 135 3.21 -6.22 -2.21
CA LEU A 135 1.79 -6.02 -2.43
C LEU A 135 1.60 -5.55 -3.87
N TYR A 136 0.61 -6.10 -4.56
CA TYR A 136 0.25 -5.63 -5.89
C TYR A 136 -0.29 -4.21 -5.77
N GLY A 137 0.25 -3.31 -6.59
CA GLY A 137 -0.12 -1.91 -6.58
C GLY A 137 -1.63 -1.74 -6.76
N THR A 138 -2.23 -1.03 -5.84
CA THR A 138 -3.63 -0.62 -5.94
C THR A 138 -3.70 0.86 -6.25
N GLY A 139 -4.71 1.24 -7.01
CA GLY A 139 -5.02 2.63 -7.33
C GLY A 139 -6.54 2.80 -7.37
N ALA A 140 -6.98 4.02 -7.16
CA ALA A 140 -8.37 4.43 -7.34
C ALA A 140 -8.41 5.62 -8.27
N SER A 141 -9.35 5.59 -9.21
CA SER A 141 -9.64 6.70 -10.11
C SER A 141 -11.05 7.22 -9.80
N TRP A 142 -11.17 8.53 -9.79
CA TRP A 142 -12.44 9.22 -9.62
C TRP A 142 -12.58 10.31 -10.68
N LEU A 143 -13.80 10.52 -11.18
CA LEU A 143 -14.14 11.57 -12.14
C LEU A 143 -15.33 12.35 -11.60
N SER A 144 -15.27 13.68 -11.73
CA SER A 144 -16.38 14.55 -11.32
C SER A 144 -17.65 14.26 -12.11
N PRO A 145 -18.84 14.39 -11.49
CA PRO A 145 -20.09 14.26 -12.21
C PRO A 145 -20.27 15.40 -13.23
N GLU A 146 -20.97 15.10 -14.31
CA GLU A 146 -21.40 16.12 -15.28
C GLU A 146 -22.62 16.89 -14.75
N GLY A 147 -22.75 18.15 -15.13
CA GLY A 147 -23.94 18.99 -14.94
C GLY A 147 -23.94 19.89 -13.71
N PRO A 148 -23.56 19.48 -12.49
CA PRO A 148 -23.51 20.40 -11.34
C PRO A 148 -22.36 21.40 -11.47
N ILE A 149 -22.39 22.45 -10.65
CA ILE A 149 -21.24 23.34 -10.49
C ILE A 149 -20.12 22.54 -9.79
N VAL A 150 -18.95 22.50 -10.43
CA VAL A 150 -17.75 21.80 -9.93
C VAL A 150 -16.61 22.80 -9.79
N ALA A 151 -15.90 22.73 -8.68
CA ALA A 151 -14.77 23.60 -8.40
C ALA A 151 -13.68 22.88 -7.58
N ARG A 152 -12.48 23.44 -7.58
CA ARG A 152 -11.39 23.04 -6.70
C ARG A 152 -11.24 24.07 -5.58
N PRO A 153 -11.48 23.70 -4.33
CA PRO A 153 -11.38 24.62 -3.20
C PRO A 153 -9.92 24.91 -2.84
N PHE A 154 -9.66 26.12 -2.40
CA PHE A 154 -8.39 26.54 -1.81
C PHE A 154 -8.60 27.68 -0.81
N THR A 155 -7.57 28.02 -0.07
CA THR A 155 -7.54 29.22 0.79
C THR A 155 -6.73 30.30 0.10
N ASP A 156 -7.30 31.48 -0.09
CA ASP A 156 -6.57 32.61 -0.63
C ASP A 156 -5.54 33.09 0.41
N ALA A 157 -4.26 32.90 0.12
CA ALA A 157 -3.17 33.26 1.03
C ALA A 157 -3.03 34.76 1.27
N ALA A 158 -3.65 35.62 0.43
CA ALA A 158 -3.61 37.04 0.60
C ALA A 158 -4.50 37.53 1.77
N ASN A 159 -5.62 36.87 2.02
CA ASN A 159 -6.61 37.26 3.00
C ASN A 159 -7.04 36.16 3.97
N GLY A 160 -6.56 34.94 3.78
CA GLY A 160 -6.89 33.78 4.60
C GLY A 160 -8.33 33.26 4.43
N GLN A 161 -9.05 33.71 3.41
CA GLN A 161 -10.44 33.32 3.17
C GLN A 161 -10.54 32.12 2.24
N PRO A 162 -11.54 31.24 2.44
CA PRO A 162 -11.86 30.19 1.49
C PRO A 162 -12.23 30.76 0.12
N ASN A 163 -11.74 30.11 -0.94
CA ASN A 163 -11.99 30.47 -2.34
C ASN A 163 -12.06 29.18 -3.17
N SER A 164 -12.35 29.29 -4.46
CA SER A 164 -12.45 28.15 -5.38
C SER A 164 -11.98 28.49 -6.80
N ALA A 165 -11.36 27.54 -7.47
CA ALA A 165 -11.12 27.55 -8.91
C ALA A 165 -12.26 26.76 -9.59
N LEU A 166 -13.01 27.46 -10.44
CA LEU A 166 -14.17 26.88 -11.12
C LEU A 166 -13.72 25.93 -12.24
N VAL A 167 -14.25 24.74 -12.23
CA VAL A 167 -14.05 23.72 -13.27
C VAL A 167 -15.28 23.59 -14.16
N ASN A 168 -16.48 23.58 -13.57
CA ASN A 168 -17.73 23.60 -14.31
C ASN A 168 -18.69 24.63 -13.70
N LEU A 169 -19.04 25.65 -14.50
CA LEU A 169 -20.08 26.63 -14.18
C LEU A 169 -20.81 27.00 -15.48
N PRO A 170 -22.12 26.67 -15.62
CA PRO A 170 -22.86 26.92 -16.84
C PRO A 170 -22.71 28.36 -17.35
N GLY A 171 -22.38 28.52 -18.62
CA GLY A 171 -22.17 29.81 -19.28
C GLY A 171 -20.81 30.49 -19.01
N VAL A 172 -19.97 29.93 -18.17
CA VAL A 172 -18.64 30.48 -17.83
C VAL A 172 -17.51 29.54 -18.23
N VAL A 173 -17.56 28.30 -17.76
CA VAL A 173 -16.59 27.24 -18.03
C VAL A 173 -17.31 25.90 -18.02
N SER A 174 -16.91 25.00 -18.91
CA SER A 174 -17.36 23.61 -18.94
C SER A 174 -16.15 22.73 -18.76
N GLY A 175 -16.19 21.81 -17.78
CA GLY A 175 -15.04 20.97 -17.54
C GLY A 175 -15.30 19.84 -16.56
N LEU A 176 -14.26 19.00 -16.40
CA LEU A 176 -14.24 17.83 -15.53
C LEU A 176 -12.94 17.78 -14.74
N VAL A 177 -13.01 17.18 -13.55
CA VAL A 177 -11.84 16.85 -12.72
C VAL A 177 -11.71 15.34 -12.60
N GLY A 178 -10.53 14.81 -12.92
CA GLY A 178 -10.13 13.44 -12.65
C GLY A 178 -9.12 13.41 -11.50
N ILE A 179 -9.22 12.40 -10.63
CA ILE A 179 -8.26 12.17 -9.56
C ILE A 179 -7.85 10.71 -9.58
N ASP A 180 -6.53 10.48 -9.64
CA ASP A 180 -5.93 9.15 -9.61
C ASP A 180 -5.03 9.02 -8.39
N THR A 181 -5.16 7.90 -7.68
CA THR A 181 -4.25 7.53 -6.59
C THR A 181 -3.65 6.18 -6.86
N GLY A 182 -2.45 5.93 -6.33
CA GLY A 182 -1.80 4.63 -6.44
C GLY A 182 -0.78 4.43 -5.34
N GLN A 183 -0.54 3.15 -4.99
CA GLN A 183 0.50 2.78 -4.05
C GLN A 183 1.10 1.40 -4.39
N CYS A 184 2.38 1.22 -4.04
CA CYS A 184 3.12 -0.03 -4.15
C CYS A 184 4.01 -0.20 -2.94
N PHE A 185 4.00 -1.39 -2.32
CA PHE A 185 4.79 -1.69 -1.14
C PHE A 185 5.52 -3.01 -1.28
N TYR A 186 6.79 -3.05 -0.90
CA TYR A 186 7.60 -4.26 -0.85
C TYR A 186 8.51 -4.27 0.37
N GLY A 187 8.99 -5.46 0.73
CA GLY A 187 10.01 -5.63 1.76
C GLY A 187 10.88 -6.87 1.52
N LEU A 188 12.10 -6.74 1.96
CA LEU A 188 13.11 -7.81 1.98
C LEU A 188 13.76 -7.83 3.34
N ASP A 189 13.97 -9.01 3.90
CA ASP A 189 14.81 -9.18 5.09
C ASP A 189 15.71 -10.40 4.98
N VAL A 190 16.87 -10.31 5.67
CA VAL A 190 17.80 -11.40 5.86
C VAL A 190 18.21 -11.42 7.33
N ASN A 191 18.04 -12.58 7.98
CA ASN A 191 18.21 -12.72 9.41
C ASN A 191 19.12 -13.89 9.76
N LEU A 192 19.87 -13.72 10.85
CA LEU A 192 20.50 -14.79 11.60
C LEU A 192 19.62 -15.12 12.80
N ARG A 193 19.34 -16.41 13.00
CA ARG A 193 18.66 -16.92 14.21
C ARG A 193 19.66 -17.66 15.08
N ARG A 194 19.62 -17.38 16.37
CA ARG A 194 20.39 -18.10 17.40
C ARG A 194 19.47 -18.68 18.42
N ASN A 195 19.52 -19.99 18.59
CA ASN A 195 18.71 -20.65 19.61
C ASN A 195 19.21 -20.25 21.02
N LEU A 196 18.29 -19.75 21.82
CA LEU A 196 18.49 -19.41 23.23
C LEU A 196 18.07 -20.57 24.15
N ARG A 197 16.93 -21.21 23.81
CA ARG A 197 16.36 -22.29 24.58
C ARG A 197 15.59 -23.25 23.70
N THR A 198 15.78 -24.55 23.91
CA THR A 198 14.97 -25.64 23.36
C THR A 198 14.26 -26.35 24.50
N ALA A 199 12.94 -26.54 24.35
CA ALA A 199 12.10 -27.35 25.23
C ALA A 199 11.58 -28.58 24.44
N ALA A 200 10.92 -29.51 25.10
CA ALA A 200 10.39 -30.72 24.45
C ALA A 200 9.52 -30.39 23.21
N ASN A 201 8.63 -29.40 23.33
CA ASN A 201 7.67 -29.05 22.31
C ASN A 201 7.85 -27.60 21.81
N GLY A 202 9.05 -27.04 21.94
CA GLY A 202 9.26 -25.64 21.58
C GLY A 202 10.70 -25.20 21.44
N ARG A 203 10.86 -24.10 20.75
CA ARG A 203 12.15 -23.45 20.52
C ARG A 203 11.99 -21.95 20.69
N PHE A 204 12.97 -21.30 21.31
CA PHE A 204 13.04 -19.87 21.49
C PHE A 204 14.38 -19.34 20.97
N ASP A 205 14.32 -18.40 20.04
CA ASP A 205 15.47 -17.92 19.30
C ASP A 205 15.60 -16.39 19.43
N LEU A 206 16.85 -15.93 19.50
CA LEU A 206 17.21 -14.55 19.17
C LEU A 206 17.30 -14.41 17.64
N VAL A 207 16.78 -13.33 17.10
CA VAL A 207 16.84 -12.99 15.69
C VAL A 207 17.57 -11.66 15.55
N ALA A 208 18.52 -11.58 14.63
CA ALA A 208 19.17 -10.32 14.27
C ALA A 208 19.46 -10.31 12.77
N GLY A 209 19.26 -9.18 12.11
CA GLY A 209 19.42 -9.12 10.67
C GLY A 209 19.31 -7.74 10.07
N TYR A 210 19.11 -7.73 8.78
CA TYR A 210 18.94 -6.53 7.96
C TYR A 210 17.56 -6.54 7.29
N ARG A 211 16.98 -5.34 7.16
CA ARG A 211 15.70 -5.12 6.49
C ARG A 211 15.78 -3.96 5.52
N ASN A 212 15.21 -4.16 4.33
CA ASN A 212 14.92 -3.13 3.35
C ASN A 212 13.41 -3.13 3.06
N MET A 213 12.80 -1.96 2.97
CA MET A 213 11.40 -1.82 2.56
C MET A 213 11.23 -0.58 1.70
N GLY A 214 10.27 -0.62 0.79
CA GLY A 214 9.94 0.50 -0.08
C GLY A 214 8.44 0.72 -0.20
N LEU A 215 8.01 1.96 0.05
CA LEU A 215 6.63 2.43 -0.20
C LEU A 215 6.69 3.55 -1.22
N THR A 216 5.99 3.37 -2.33
CA THR A 216 5.80 4.39 -3.36
C THR A 216 4.32 4.71 -3.46
N GLU A 217 3.98 6.01 -3.41
CA GLU A 217 2.61 6.49 -3.51
C GLU A 217 2.53 7.65 -4.49
N GLY A 218 1.38 7.76 -5.18
CA GLY A 218 1.08 8.83 -6.12
C GLY A 218 -0.32 9.37 -5.93
N LEU A 219 -0.48 10.67 -6.20
CA LEU A 219 -1.75 11.39 -6.31
C LEU A 219 -1.64 12.32 -7.51
N GLY A 220 -2.48 12.08 -8.52
CA GLY A 220 -2.64 12.92 -9.69
C GLY A 220 -4.02 13.58 -9.70
N ILE A 221 -4.07 14.86 -10.05
CA ILE A 221 -5.31 15.62 -10.22
C ILE A 221 -5.25 16.25 -11.61
N TYR A 222 -6.27 16.03 -12.41
CA TYR A 222 -6.33 16.47 -13.80
C TYR A 222 -7.64 17.23 -14.06
N GLU A 223 -7.56 18.40 -14.65
CA GLU A 223 -8.72 19.19 -15.05
C GLU A 223 -8.71 19.38 -16.56
N TYR A 224 -9.82 19.13 -17.19
CA TYR A 224 -10.08 19.55 -18.56
C TYR A 224 -11.11 20.67 -18.53
N LEU A 225 -10.78 21.83 -19.10
CA LEU A 225 -11.58 23.04 -19.04
C LEU A 225 -11.81 23.59 -20.45
N ASP A 226 -13.06 23.85 -20.80
CA ASP A 226 -13.46 24.57 -22.00
C ASP A 226 -14.08 25.93 -21.64
N MET A 227 -13.42 26.98 -22.06
CA MET A 227 -13.87 28.35 -21.81
C MET A 227 -14.34 29.00 -23.10
N PRO A 228 -15.64 29.41 -23.20
CA PRO A 228 -16.12 30.14 -24.34
C PRO A 228 -15.45 31.52 -24.41
N VAL A 229 -15.02 31.93 -25.62
CA VAL A 229 -14.41 33.23 -25.86
C VAL A 229 -15.26 33.99 -26.84
N THR A 230 -15.74 35.18 -26.43
CA THR A 230 -16.59 36.03 -27.27
C THR A 230 -15.90 36.34 -28.60
N GLY A 231 -16.51 35.91 -29.71
CA GLY A 231 -16.02 36.14 -31.07
C GLY A 231 -14.83 35.26 -31.53
N SER A 232 -14.34 34.33 -30.70
CA SER A 232 -13.14 33.52 -31.03
C SER A 232 -13.29 32.02 -30.80
N GLY A 233 -14.48 31.49 -30.52
CA GLY A 233 -14.71 30.05 -30.27
C GLY A 233 -14.46 29.65 -28.84
N THR A 234 -13.88 28.45 -28.64
CA THR A 234 -13.59 27.86 -27.31
C THR A 234 -12.08 27.77 -27.14
N LYS A 235 -11.58 28.07 -25.94
CA LYS A 235 -10.23 27.75 -25.52
C LYS A 235 -10.28 26.61 -24.53
N SER A 236 -9.50 25.56 -24.80
CA SER A 236 -9.43 24.39 -23.94
C SER A 236 -8.13 24.37 -23.16
N TYR A 237 -8.20 23.91 -21.92
CA TYR A 237 -7.06 23.81 -21.03
C TYR A 237 -7.02 22.42 -20.39
N LEU A 238 -5.83 21.85 -20.30
CA LEU A 238 -5.53 20.69 -19.47
C LEU A 238 -4.62 21.12 -18.33
N VAL A 239 -5.12 21.08 -17.10
CA VAL A 239 -4.37 21.40 -15.89
C VAL A 239 -4.04 20.11 -15.16
N SER A 240 -2.81 19.94 -14.71
CA SER A 240 -2.39 18.78 -13.93
C SER A 240 -1.60 19.18 -12.70
N ASP A 241 -1.89 18.51 -11.59
CA ASP A 241 -1.11 18.52 -10.35
C ASP A 241 -0.74 17.08 -10.00
N ASN A 242 0.53 16.80 -9.85
CA ASN A 242 1.03 15.47 -9.53
C ASN A 242 1.92 15.53 -8.28
N PHE A 243 1.54 14.76 -7.28
CA PHE A 243 2.29 14.57 -6.03
C PHE A 243 2.70 13.11 -5.93
N TRP A 244 3.98 12.87 -5.74
CA TRP A 244 4.52 11.52 -5.64
C TRP A 244 5.50 11.43 -4.49
N SER A 245 5.51 10.31 -3.77
CA SER A 245 6.47 10.04 -2.70
C SER A 245 7.05 8.64 -2.83
N LYS A 246 8.33 8.52 -2.52
CA LYS A 246 9.05 7.26 -2.40
C LYS A 246 9.80 7.23 -1.09
N ASN A 247 9.50 6.24 -0.27
CA ASN A 247 10.15 6.01 1.01
C ASN A 247 10.90 4.68 0.94
N ILE A 248 12.20 4.70 1.22
CA ILE A 248 13.06 3.53 1.25
C ILE A 248 13.69 3.42 2.65
N TYR A 249 13.30 2.41 3.39
CA TYR A 249 13.91 2.06 4.68
C TYR A 249 15.07 1.09 4.47
N ASN A 250 16.16 1.36 5.17
CA ASN A 250 17.31 0.47 5.31
C ASN A 250 17.75 0.45 6.76
N GLY A 251 17.80 -0.72 7.37
CA GLY A 251 18.17 -0.80 8.78
C GLY A 251 18.50 -2.20 9.28
N GLY A 252 19.13 -2.22 10.45
CA GLY A 252 19.26 -3.42 11.23
C GLY A 252 17.97 -3.76 11.95
N GLN A 253 17.78 -5.02 12.29
CA GLN A 253 16.67 -5.46 13.13
C GLN A 253 17.13 -6.50 14.14
N ILE A 254 16.49 -6.49 15.30
CA ILE A 254 16.72 -7.46 16.38
C ILE A 254 15.38 -7.84 17.00
N GLY A 255 15.28 -9.05 17.51
CA GLY A 255 14.07 -9.49 18.20
C GLY A 255 14.11 -10.96 18.58
N LEU A 256 12.95 -11.50 18.85
CA LEU A 256 12.75 -12.84 19.38
C LEU A 256 11.76 -13.61 18.50
N ALA A 257 11.98 -14.91 18.37
CA ALA A 257 11.08 -15.83 17.72
C ALA A 257 10.86 -17.06 18.60
N GLY A 258 9.62 -17.50 18.71
CA GLY A 258 9.23 -18.73 19.39
C GLY A 258 8.48 -19.64 18.45
N SER A 259 8.76 -20.94 18.51
CA SER A 259 8.05 -21.99 17.79
C SER A 259 7.62 -23.07 18.77
N TRP A 260 6.37 -23.52 18.70
CA TRP A 260 5.79 -24.56 19.55
C TRP A 260 5.10 -25.61 18.68
N TRP A 261 5.31 -26.87 18.98
CA TRP A 261 4.76 -27.99 18.22
C TRP A 261 3.81 -28.82 19.08
N LEU A 262 2.65 -29.15 18.53
CA LEU A 262 1.67 -30.04 19.14
C LEU A 262 1.16 -31.01 18.08
N GLY A 263 1.72 -32.22 18.03
CA GLY A 263 1.45 -33.17 16.98
C GLY A 263 1.78 -32.61 15.59
N ARG A 264 0.77 -32.52 14.72
CA ARG A 264 0.91 -31.97 13.38
C ARG A 264 0.79 -30.42 13.31
N TRP A 265 0.46 -29.77 14.42
CA TRP A 265 0.35 -28.33 14.50
C TRP A 265 1.65 -27.68 14.94
N ALA A 266 1.97 -26.55 14.34
CA ALA A 266 3.04 -25.69 14.80
C ALA A 266 2.50 -24.26 14.92
N PHE A 267 2.84 -23.59 16.02
CA PHE A 267 2.56 -22.20 16.26
C PHE A 267 3.86 -21.42 16.33
N ASP A 268 4.03 -20.42 15.49
CA ASP A 268 5.19 -19.54 15.46
C ASP A 268 4.75 -18.12 15.84
N ALA A 269 5.51 -17.47 16.70
CA ALA A 269 5.37 -16.07 17.04
C ALA A 269 6.72 -15.38 16.91
N ARG A 270 6.72 -14.18 16.29
CA ARG A 270 7.92 -13.36 16.09
C ARG A 270 7.63 -11.92 16.46
N ALA A 271 8.55 -11.30 17.20
CA ALA A 271 8.55 -9.87 17.50
C ALA A 271 9.92 -9.29 17.16
N LEU A 272 9.98 -8.35 16.25
CA LEU A 272 11.20 -7.69 15.78
C LEU A 272 11.10 -6.19 15.97
N LEU A 273 12.22 -5.55 16.20
CA LEU A 273 12.38 -4.09 16.18
C LEU A 273 13.46 -3.73 15.18
N GLY A 274 13.07 -3.08 14.11
CA GLY A 274 13.97 -2.47 13.14
C GLY A 274 14.38 -1.08 13.59
N LEU A 275 15.67 -0.76 13.44
CA LEU A 275 16.25 0.56 13.63
C LEU A 275 17.11 0.89 12.42
N GLY A 276 16.81 2.00 11.76
CA GLY A 276 17.50 2.37 10.52
C GLY A 276 17.15 3.74 10.02
N GLY A 277 17.50 4.00 8.76
CA GLY A 277 17.19 5.23 8.06
C GLY A 277 16.10 5.03 7.01
N THR A 278 15.17 5.97 6.93
CA THR A 278 14.27 6.12 5.80
C THR A 278 14.75 7.26 4.91
N SER A 279 15.12 6.92 3.67
CA SER A 279 15.34 7.91 2.61
C SER A 279 14.00 8.18 1.93
N THR A 280 13.56 9.42 2.01
CA THR A 280 12.28 9.88 1.45
C THR A 280 12.55 10.82 0.29
N THR A 281 11.97 10.55 -0.88
CA THR A 281 11.92 11.47 -2.02
C THR A 281 10.47 11.86 -2.27
N VAL A 282 10.22 13.15 -2.33
CA VAL A 282 8.93 13.74 -2.74
C VAL A 282 9.14 14.46 -4.05
N CYS A 283 8.29 14.19 -5.04
CA CYS A 283 8.30 14.88 -6.32
C CYS A 283 6.94 15.54 -6.54
N ILE A 284 6.96 16.86 -6.79
CA ILE A 284 5.79 17.67 -7.09
C ILE A 284 5.96 18.24 -8.49
N ASN A 285 4.99 17.95 -9.36
CA ASN A 285 4.96 18.45 -10.74
C ASN A 285 3.56 19.01 -11.06
N GLY A 286 3.53 20.09 -11.83
CA GLY A 286 2.31 20.68 -12.33
C GLY A 286 2.48 21.23 -13.73
N SER A 287 1.42 21.22 -14.51
CA SER A 287 1.40 21.84 -15.84
C SER A 287 0.02 22.32 -16.20
N THR A 288 -0.05 23.35 -17.03
CA THR A 288 -1.24 23.82 -17.71
C THR A 288 -0.95 23.91 -19.20
N THR A 289 -1.61 23.10 -20.00
CA THR A 289 -1.55 23.17 -21.46
C THR A 289 -2.79 23.86 -21.98
N ALA A 290 -2.56 24.99 -22.67
CA ALA A 290 -3.61 25.74 -23.37
C ALA A 290 -3.65 25.28 -24.83
N TYR A 291 -4.78 24.77 -25.27
CA TYR A 291 -5.05 24.42 -26.68
C TYR A 291 -5.65 25.62 -27.37
N LEU A 292 -4.84 26.31 -28.17
CA LEU A 292 -5.23 27.54 -28.85
C LEU A 292 -5.27 27.31 -30.35
N PRO A 293 -6.12 28.04 -31.13
CA PRO A 293 -6.14 27.98 -32.59
C PRO A 293 -4.78 28.34 -33.25
N THR A 294 -3.94 29.07 -32.53
CA THR A 294 -2.59 29.49 -32.94
C THR A 294 -1.48 28.50 -32.60
N GLY A 295 -1.81 27.38 -31.92
CA GLY A 295 -0.91 26.35 -31.46
C GLY A 295 -0.93 26.19 -29.93
N ASP A 296 -0.56 24.98 -29.47
CA ASP A 296 -0.60 24.63 -28.06
C ASP A 296 0.55 25.30 -27.28
N THR A 297 0.25 25.73 -26.07
CA THR A 297 1.24 26.33 -25.17
C THR A 297 1.16 25.66 -23.80
N THR A 298 2.29 25.14 -23.29
CA THR A 298 2.37 24.52 -21.97
C THR A 298 3.13 25.39 -21.00
N TYR A 299 2.55 25.60 -19.84
CA TYR A 299 3.13 26.30 -18.69
C TYR A 299 3.47 25.29 -17.59
N GLY A 300 4.57 25.48 -16.87
CA GLY A 300 5.02 24.60 -15.79
C GLY A 300 4.32 24.86 -14.44
N ASN A 301 3.00 25.07 -14.44
CA ASN A 301 2.21 25.30 -13.24
C ASN A 301 0.85 24.59 -13.37
N GLY A 302 0.46 23.86 -12.32
CA GLY A 302 -0.93 23.43 -12.11
C GLY A 302 -1.70 24.43 -11.25
N LEU A 303 -2.71 23.95 -10.53
CA LEU A 303 -3.41 24.73 -9.50
C LEU A 303 -2.69 24.67 -8.16
N LEU A 304 -2.41 23.47 -7.63
CA LEU A 304 -1.75 23.22 -6.35
C LEU A 304 -0.24 23.03 -6.50
N ALA A 305 0.22 22.49 -7.64
CA ALA A 305 1.62 22.35 -7.98
C ALA A 305 2.07 23.57 -8.81
N ARG A 306 2.78 24.47 -8.18
CA ARG A 306 3.22 25.74 -8.78
C ARG A 306 4.74 25.91 -8.65
N GLN A 307 5.31 26.90 -9.35
CA GLN A 307 6.75 27.12 -9.38
C GLN A 307 7.42 27.15 -7.98
N GLN A 308 6.68 27.51 -6.94
CA GLN A 308 7.19 27.66 -5.59
C GLN A 308 7.33 26.34 -4.83
N ASN A 309 6.57 25.30 -5.23
CA ASN A 309 6.64 23.98 -4.62
C ASN A 309 6.94 22.83 -5.61
N ILE A 310 7.03 23.13 -6.91
CA ILE A 310 7.47 22.15 -7.91
C ILE A 310 8.93 21.80 -7.69
N GLY A 311 9.26 20.51 -7.72
CA GLY A 311 10.61 20.02 -7.58
C GLY A 311 10.68 18.60 -7.04
N GLU A 312 11.92 18.15 -6.87
CA GLU A 312 12.25 16.89 -6.21
C GLU A 312 12.99 17.20 -4.91
N TYR A 313 12.46 16.68 -3.82
CA TYR A 313 12.93 16.93 -2.46
C TYR A 313 13.31 15.62 -1.80
N THR A 314 14.53 15.50 -1.31
CA THR A 314 15.00 14.28 -0.64
C THR A 314 15.45 14.60 0.78
N VAL A 315 15.04 13.76 1.74
CA VAL A 315 15.43 13.83 3.13
C VAL A 315 15.68 12.43 3.70
N GLN A 316 16.59 12.35 4.65
CA GLN A 316 16.83 11.13 5.41
C GLN A 316 16.41 11.34 6.87
N ARG A 317 15.72 10.34 7.43
CA ARG A 317 15.25 10.35 8.81
C ARG A 317 15.58 9.04 9.50
N LEU A 318 15.86 9.11 10.79
CA LEU A 318 15.90 7.92 11.64
C LEU A 318 14.47 7.35 11.74
N SER A 319 14.34 6.04 11.58
CA SER A 319 13.05 5.36 11.60
C SER A 319 13.10 4.09 12.43
N PHE A 320 11.97 3.81 13.10
CA PHE A 320 11.72 2.61 13.87
C PHE A 320 10.68 1.76 13.14
N VAL A 321 10.92 0.44 13.12
CA VAL A 321 10.05 -0.51 12.44
C VAL A 321 9.79 -1.71 13.36
N PRO A 322 8.89 -1.59 14.34
CA PRO A 322 8.42 -2.75 15.09
C PRO A 322 7.51 -3.64 14.23
N GLU A 323 7.68 -4.95 14.38
CA GLU A 323 6.88 -5.98 13.73
C GLU A 323 6.49 -7.06 14.71
N VAL A 324 5.25 -7.52 14.62
CA VAL A 324 4.77 -8.75 15.25
C VAL A 324 4.16 -9.64 14.19
N ALA A 325 4.58 -10.89 14.13
CA ALA A 325 4.02 -11.88 13.22
C ALA A 325 3.66 -13.16 13.98
N LEU A 326 2.48 -13.69 13.69
CA LEU A 326 1.96 -14.94 14.22
C LEU A 326 1.68 -15.87 13.04
N ARG A 327 2.00 -17.16 13.18
CA ARG A 327 1.74 -18.17 12.16
C ARG A 327 1.27 -19.46 12.81
N LEU A 328 0.22 -20.04 12.26
CA LEU A 328 -0.24 -21.37 12.57
C LEU A 328 -0.02 -22.25 11.35
N SER A 329 0.67 -23.36 11.53
CA SER A 329 0.99 -24.30 10.46
C SER A 329 0.42 -25.68 10.78
N TYR A 330 -0.04 -26.39 9.76
CA TYR A 330 -0.48 -27.78 9.85
C TYR A 330 0.32 -28.66 8.88
N GLN A 331 0.99 -29.67 9.40
CA GLN A 331 1.83 -30.59 8.63
C GLN A 331 0.96 -31.58 7.87
N LEU A 332 0.94 -31.47 6.54
CA LEU A 332 0.19 -32.37 5.64
C LEU A 332 0.98 -33.65 5.40
N THR A 333 2.28 -33.52 5.12
CA THR A 333 3.22 -34.61 4.90
C THR A 333 4.52 -34.32 5.67
N PRO A 334 5.48 -35.25 5.80
CA PRO A 334 6.79 -34.96 6.41
C PRO A 334 7.54 -33.77 5.80
N HIS A 335 7.27 -33.45 4.52
CA HIS A 335 7.96 -32.42 3.76
C HIS A 335 7.10 -31.19 3.40
N MET A 336 5.81 -31.19 3.75
CA MET A 336 4.91 -30.11 3.35
C MET A 336 3.95 -29.71 4.48
N ALA A 337 3.82 -28.42 4.71
CA ALA A 337 2.86 -27.84 5.63
C ALA A 337 2.05 -26.73 4.94
N ILE A 338 0.78 -26.60 5.31
CA ILE A 338 -0.03 -25.42 5.02
C ILE A 338 0.06 -24.47 6.22
N ASN A 339 0.05 -23.18 5.95
CA ASN A 339 0.08 -22.19 7.02
C ASN A 339 -0.95 -21.08 6.82
N ALA A 340 -1.33 -20.46 7.94
CA ALA A 340 -2.07 -19.22 7.99
C ALA A 340 -1.39 -18.31 9.02
N GLY A 341 -1.30 -17.02 8.73
CA GLY A 341 -0.61 -16.09 9.58
C GLY A 341 -1.26 -14.71 9.64
N TYR A 342 -0.81 -13.93 10.59
CA TYR A 342 -1.13 -12.51 10.73
C TYR A 342 0.17 -11.75 10.99
N THR A 343 0.32 -10.61 10.34
CA THR A 343 1.46 -9.71 10.51
C THR A 343 0.95 -8.31 10.79
N PHE A 344 1.54 -7.66 11.80
CA PHE A 344 1.42 -6.24 12.07
C PHE A 344 2.81 -5.61 12.02
N LEU A 345 2.95 -4.54 11.26
CA LEU A 345 4.18 -3.77 11.11
C LEU A 345 3.84 -2.28 11.25
N TYR A 346 4.68 -1.55 11.96
CA TYR A 346 4.59 -0.10 12.09
C TYR A 346 5.86 0.53 11.54
N TRP A 347 5.75 1.64 10.80
CA TRP A 347 6.90 2.33 10.20
C TRP A 347 6.79 3.82 10.45
N THR A 348 7.79 4.39 11.12
CA THR A 348 7.82 5.81 11.48
C THR A 348 8.50 6.67 10.42
N GLY A 349 8.03 7.90 10.26
CA GLY A 349 8.71 8.92 9.45
C GLY A 349 8.53 8.76 7.94
N VAL A 350 7.37 8.29 7.48
CA VAL A 350 7.01 8.10 6.07
C VAL A 350 6.37 9.36 5.51
N ALA A 351 6.83 9.87 4.39
CA ALA A 351 6.15 10.95 3.70
C ALA A 351 5.11 10.40 2.73
N ARG A 352 3.95 11.05 2.70
CA ARG A 352 2.83 10.67 1.84
C ARG A 352 2.43 11.85 0.93
N PRO A 353 1.96 11.62 -0.31
CA PRO A 353 1.61 12.67 -1.26
C PRO A 353 0.60 13.68 -0.71
N ALA A 354 -0.46 13.21 -0.05
CA ALA A 354 -1.50 14.07 0.50
C ALA A 354 -0.97 15.05 1.54
N ASN A 355 0.04 14.66 2.33
CA ASN A 355 0.64 15.50 3.37
C ASN A 355 1.51 16.63 2.80
N GLN A 356 1.80 16.60 1.49
CA GLN A 356 2.61 17.60 0.81
C GLN A 356 1.77 18.66 0.09
N ILE A 357 0.44 18.53 0.13
CA ILE A 357 -0.46 19.49 -0.48
C ILE A 357 -0.56 20.73 0.42
N ASP A 358 -0.17 21.87 -0.12
CA ASP A 358 -0.49 23.18 0.45
C ASP A 358 -1.73 23.74 -0.28
N SER A 359 -2.83 23.85 0.43
CA SER A 359 -4.09 24.39 -0.10
C SER A 359 -4.19 25.90 -0.03
N GLN A 360 -3.17 26.61 0.47
CA GLN A 360 -3.07 28.06 0.43
C GLN A 360 -2.48 28.48 -0.92
N LEU A 361 -3.12 29.37 -1.64
CA LEU A 361 -2.69 29.79 -2.98
C LEU A 361 -2.64 31.31 -3.10
N ASN A 362 -1.55 31.85 -3.67
CA ASN A 362 -1.45 33.23 -4.14
C ASN A 362 -1.77 33.25 -5.65
N LEU A 363 -3.05 33.33 -6.04
CA LEU A 363 -3.42 33.38 -7.46
C LEU A 363 -3.21 34.76 -8.10
N HIS A 364 -3.11 35.84 -7.30
CA HIS A 364 -2.93 37.21 -7.76
C HIS A 364 -1.71 37.88 -7.10
N PRO A 365 -0.47 37.51 -7.46
CA PRO A 365 0.73 38.05 -6.82
C PRO A 365 0.97 39.54 -7.10
N SER A 366 0.22 40.15 -8.00
CA SER A 366 0.49 41.54 -8.50
C SER A 366 -0.45 42.62 -8.00
N LEU A 367 -1.50 42.32 -7.25
CA LEU A 367 -2.46 43.32 -6.77
C LEU A 367 -2.44 43.39 -5.22
N GLY A 368 -1.51 44.16 -4.66
CA GLY A 368 -1.54 44.58 -3.25
C GLY A 368 -1.09 43.50 -2.27
N ALA A 369 -0.33 42.50 -2.71
CA ALA A 369 0.26 41.52 -1.80
C ALA A 369 1.15 42.21 -0.78
N ASN A 370 0.85 41.99 0.51
CA ASN A 370 1.76 42.42 1.58
C ASN A 370 3.12 41.75 1.32
N PRO A 371 4.23 42.50 1.18
CA PRO A 371 5.56 41.91 0.94
C PRO A 371 6.02 40.94 2.02
N GLN A 372 5.31 40.87 3.15
CA GLN A 372 5.58 39.98 4.27
C GLN A 372 4.72 38.68 4.25
N SER A 373 3.73 38.54 3.33
CA SER A 373 2.99 37.28 3.23
C SER A 373 3.84 36.23 2.49
N ALA A 374 3.96 35.06 3.08
CA ALA A 374 4.65 33.93 2.44
C ALA A 374 4.03 33.65 1.07
N ILE A 375 4.86 33.34 0.08
CA ILE A 375 4.39 32.95 -1.25
C ILE A 375 3.91 31.51 -1.17
N HIS A 376 2.63 31.26 -1.48
CA HIS A 376 2.01 29.93 -1.48
C HIS A 376 1.58 29.49 -2.88
N PRO A 377 1.53 28.17 -3.17
CA PRO A 377 1.86 27.07 -2.25
C PRO A 377 3.37 26.96 -1.99
N THR A 378 3.75 26.38 -0.85
CA THR A 378 5.15 26.20 -0.48
C THR A 378 5.40 24.77 0.02
N LEU A 379 6.62 24.29 -0.15
CA LEU A 379 7.14 23.08 0.52
C LEU A 379 8.45 23.44 1.23
N SER A 380 8.35 24.00 2.41
CA SER A 380 9.52 24.34 3.21
C SER A 380 10.18 23.11 3.86
N THR A 381 9.39 22.12 4.18
CA THR A 381 9.82 20.84 4.78
C THR A 381 8.92 19.72 4.28
N ILE A 382 9.51 18.53 4.09
CA ILE A 382 8.72 17.32 3.80
C ILE A 382 7.95 16.91 5.04
N ASN A 383 6.62 16.91 4.95
CA ASN A 383 5.73 16.44 6.01
C ASN A 383 5.73 14.91 6.06
N ALA A 384 6.07 14.35 7.21
CA ALA A 384 6.07 12.92 7.44
C ALA A 384 5.01 12.52 8.47
N SER A 385 4.53 11.29 8.34
CA SER A 385 3.60 10.64 9.28
C SER A 385 4.06 9.21 9.51
N ASP A 386 3.49 8.58 10.51
CA ASP A 386 3.72 7.18 10.76
C ASP A 386 2.63 6.36 10.06
N ILE A 387 2.99 5.15 9.67
CA ILE A 387 2.05 4.21 9.03
C ILE A 387 2.07 2.86 9.74
N TRP A 388 0.94 2.18 9.69
CA TRP A 388 0.85 0.77 10.04
C TRP A 388 0.48 -0.05 8.80
N ILE A 389 0.99 -1.28 8.78
CA ILE A 389 0.70 -2.29 7.77
C ILE A 389 0.29 -3.55 8.52
N GLN A 390 -0.84 -4.14 8.17
CA GLN A 390 -1.31 -5.35 8.80
C GLN A 390 -2.11 -6.23 7.86
N GLY A 391 -2.17 -7.51 8.17
CA GLY A 391 -3.05 -8.40 7.41
C GLY A 391 -2.75 -9.86 7.63
N VAL A 392 -3.52 -10.66 6.90
CA VAL A 392 -3.45 -12.11 6.93
C VAL A 392 -2.61 -12.66 5.80
N SER A 393 -2.05 -13.85 6.01
CA SER A 393 -1.36 -14.63 4.98
C SER A 393 -1.80 -16.08 5.03
N THR A 394 -1.71 -16.77 3.90
CA THR A 394 -1.88 -18.23 3.82
C THR A 394 -0.95 -18.77 2.75
N GLY A 395 -0.42 -19.96 2.97
CA GLY A 395 0.55 -20.50 2.02
C GLY A 395 1.00 -21.91 2.30
N LEU A 396 2.02 -22.30 1.58
CA LEU A 396 2.66 -23.61 1.66
C LEU A 396 4.12 -23.46 2.06
N GLU A 397 4.58 -24.36 2.90
CA GLU A 397 5.97 -24.49 3.31
C GLU A 397 6.47 -25.89 3.00
N PHE A 398 7.63 -25.95 2.40
CA PHE A 398 8.36 -27.19 2.10
C PHE A 398 9.58 -27.30 3.00
N ARG A 399 9.84 -28.53 3.47
CA ARG A 399 10.90 -28.86 4.46
C ARG A 399 11.77 -30.02 3.96
N PHE A 400 13.09 -29.85 4.02
CA PHE A 400 14.09 -30.77 3.47
C PHE A 400 15.20 -31.08 4.45
#